data_80aa2cb96eebaf4f709a8b0cba522d18
#
_entry.id   80aa2cb96eebaf4f709a8b0cba522d18
#
_cell.length_a   1.000
_cell.length_b   1.000
_cell.length_c   1.000
_cell.angle_alpha   90.00
_cell.angle_beta   90.00
_cell.angle_gamma   90.00
#
_symmetry.space_group_name_H-M   'P 1'
#
loop_
_entity.id
_entity.type
_entity.pdbx_description
1 polymer ?
#
loop_
_entity_poly.entity_id
_entity_poly.type
_entity_poly.pdbx_seq_one_letter_code
_entity_poly.pdbx_strand_id
1 'polypeptide(L)'
;MAVNEPIDPRVRLAISQWPDSAPRGAVSTFCAEHGISRKSFYALRKRAQTEGQAAVLEPRTRRPKSSPSRWSDEIKAQAVAVRAALEASGLDHGPISVHDKMHAMGLPQVPSTAALARIFREAGVARLEPKKKPRSAWRRFVYPAPNACWQLDATQYVLTGGRTCVIFQLIDDHSRYAVASHVAWSETAEAAITVFDKAVPACGVPQRLLSDNGIALNPSRRGYLGRFVKHISRLGVEAITGKPDKPTTQGKNERFHQTLFRYLDKQPLATTLAELQSQIDAFDHIYNTERPHQGLPGRITPLAAWEATPRVEPPRPKPDQLPFTVTAKRRRPAPAPETLPEGTCVMTLNTAGTFMLAGVQYKVDGGLGCEEVLVVTDGDHITVADLDGEVLIEHTRPAPGVRYVGNGRPRGPRPKPSPKS
;
A
#
# COMPACT_ATOMS: atom_id res chain seq x y z
N MET A 1 -22.72 39.93 15.98
CA MET A 1 -23.15 39.45 17.31
C MET A 1 -21.93 39.52 18.21
N ALA A 2 -22.00 40.33 19.27
CA ALA A 2 -20.88 40.48 20.20
C ALA A 2 -20.57 39.13 20.86
N VAL A 3 -19.34 38.65 20.70
CA VAL A 3 -18.82 37.52 21.46
C VAL A 3 -18.89 37.95 22.91
N ASN A 4 -19.74 37.28 23.73
CA ASN A 4 -19.84 37.51 25.17
C ASN A 4 -18.51 37.05 25.80
N GLU A 5 -17.54 37.88 25.86
CA GLU A 5 -16.30 37.63 26.57
C GLU A 5 -16.57 37.37 28.06
N PRO A 6 -15.83 36.43 28.67
CA PRO A 6 -15.95 36.22 30.10
C PRO A 6 -15.54 37.47 30.87
N ILE A 7 -16.29 37.81 31.93
CA ILE A 7 -15.93 38.92 32.83
C ILE A 7 -14.49 38.75 33.29
N ASP A 8 -13.71 39.84 33.26
CA ASP A 8 -12.29 39.85 33.67
C ASP A 8 -12.09 39.18 35.03
N PRO A 9 -11.10 38.31 35.21
CA PRO A 9 -10.80 37.67 36.49
C PRO A 9 -10.59 38.67 37.63
N ARG A 10 -10.02 39.84 37.37
CA ARG A 10 -9.82 40.91 38.38
C ARG A 10 -11.14 41.44 38.88
N VAL A 11 -12.11 41.69 37.98
CA VAL A 11 -13.45 42.11 38.34
C VAL A 11 -14.19 41.01 39.12
N ARG A 12 -14.00 39.76 38.78
CA ARG A 12 -14.56 38.62 39.54
C ARG A 12 -13.98 38.55 40.94
N LEU A 13 -12.66 38.78 41.09
CA LEU A 13 -11.99 38.80 42.38
C LEU A 13 -12.57 39.94 43.23
N ALA A 14 -12.65 41.14 42.71
CA ALA A 14 -13.25 42.30 43.38
C ALA A 14 -14.68 42.04 43.86
N ILE A 15 -15.52 41.37 43.03
CA ILE A 15 -16.86 40.97 43.42
C ILE A 15 -16.87 39.94 44.52
N SER A 16 -15.93 38.97 44.50
CA SER A 16 -15.81 37.91 45.55
C SER A 16 -15.40 38.48 46.93
N GLN A 17 -14.66 39.56 46.91
CA GLN A 17 -14.17 40.27 48.11
C GLN A 17 -15.04 41.48 48.48
N TRP A 18 -16.20 41.68 47.84
CA TRP A 18 -17.05 42.82 48.05
C TRP A 18 -17.53 42.91 49.47
N PRO A 19 -17.29 44.06 50.17
CA PRO A 19 -17.64 44.23 51.57
C PRO A 19 -19.17 44.28 51.77
N ASP A 20 -19.64 43.66 52.86
CA ASP A 20 -21.07 43.68 53.19
C ASP A 20 -21.53 45.08 53.66
N SER A 21 -20.56 45.91 54.14
CA SER A 21 -20.81 47.27 54.59
C SER A 21 -20.72 48.32 53.48
N ALA A 22 -20.73 47.91 52.22
CA ALA A 22 -20.63 48.87 51.10
C ALA A 22 -21.81 49.85 51.07
N PRO A 23 -21.52 51.16 50.75
CA PRO A 23 -22.57 52.18 50.75
C PRO A 23 -23.65 51.95 49.71
N ARG A 24 -24.84 52.48 49.98
CA ARG A 24 -26.00 52.32 49.08
C ARG A 24 -25.70 52.94 47.72
N GLY A 25 -25.85 52.15 46.64
CA GLY A 25 -25.52 52.57 45.28
C GLY A 25 -24.18 52.07 44.76
N ALA A 26 -23.19 51.70 45.60
CA ALA A 26 -21.85 51.31 45.20
C ALA A 26 -21.84 50.16 44.19
N VAL A 27 -22.75 49.15 44.29
CA VAL A 27 -22.87 48.06 43.34
C VAL A 27 -23.30 48.55 41.95
N SER A 28 -24.18 49.57 41.88
CA SER A 28 -24.63 50.13 40.60
C SER A 28 -23.50 50.87 39.90
N THR A 29 -22.71 51.65 40.63
CA THR A 29 -21.53 52.36 40.13
C THR A 29 -20.49 51.36 39.60
N PHE A 30 -20.11 50.37 40.39
CA PHE A 30 -19.18 49.34 40.02
C PHE A 30 -19.61 48.55 38.76
N CYS A 31 -20.93 48.23 38.67
CA CYS A 31 -21.45 47.55 37.51
C CYS A 31 -21.36 48.43 36.24
N ALA A 32 -21.60 49.71 36.34
CA ALA A 32 -21.48 50.63 35.23
C ALA A 32 -20.02 50.81 34.78
N GLU A 33 -19.08 50.99 35.72
CA GLU A 33 -17.64 51.11 35.42
C GLU A 33 -17.06 49.90 34.71
N HIS A 34 -17.50 48.71 35.07
CA HIS A 34 -16.98 47.47 34.50
C HIS A 34 -17.87 46.86 33.41
N GLY A 35 -18.92 47.53 32.97
CA GLY A 35 -19.81 47.06 31.88
C GLY A 35 -20.52 45.74 32.20
N ILE A 36 -20.80 45.45 33.46
CA ILE A 36 -21.45 44.20 33.89
C ILE A 36 -22.88 44.47 34.41
N SER A 37 -23.75 43.46 34.25
CA SER A 37 -25.10 43.57 34.82
C SER A 37 -25.11 43.33 36.33
N ARG A 38 -26.01 44.03 37.03
CA ARG A 38 -26.25 43.78 38.48
C ARG A 38 -26.60 42.32 38.75
N LYS A 39 -27.33 41.68 37.81
CA LYS A 39 -27.63 40.22 37.89
C LYS A 39 -26.36 39.40 37.89
N SER A 40 -25.39 39.71 37.02
CA SER A 40 -24.10 39.03 36.97
C SER A 40 -23.29 39.25 38.24
N PHE A 41 -23.28 40.48 38.77
CA PHE A 41 -22.62 40.82 40.02
C PHE A 41 -23.14 39.92 41.19
N TYR A 42 -24.43 39.92 41.43
CA TYR A 42 -25.02 39.13 42.54
C TYR A 42 -24.88 37.61 42.33
N ALA A 43 -24.96 37.13 41.10
CA ALA A 43 -24.69 35.75 40.77
C ALA A 43 -23.25 35.31 41.11
N LEU A 44 -22.27 36.15 40.81
CA LEU A 44 -20.86 35.89 41.14
C LEU A 44 -20.62 36.01 42.65
N ARG A 45 -21.20 36.98 43.32
CA ARG A 45 -21.11 37.14 44.78
C ARG A 45 -21.73 35.92 45.51
N LYS A 46 -22.92 35.48 45.11
CA LYS A 46 -23.54 34.25 45.66
C LYS A 46 -22.66 33.04 45.44
N ARG A 47 -22.02 32.95 44.27
CA ARG A 47 -21.10 31.86 43.94
C ARG A 47 -19.85 31.88 44.85
N ALA A 48 -19.30 33.08 45.12
CA ALA A 48 -18.17 33.24 46.03
C ALA A 48 -18.51 32.74 47.45
N GLN A 49 -19.73 33.01 47.88
CA GLN A 49 -20.20 32.60 49.21
C GLN A 49 -20.45 31.11 49.31
N THR A 50 -20.92 30.47 48.22
CA THR A 50 -21.28 29.02 48.22
C THR A 50 -20.18 28.08 47.82
N GLU A 51 -19.31 28.49 46.89
CA GLU A 51 -18.27 27.63 46.27
C GLU A 51 -16.83 28.10 46.60
N GLY A 52 -16.71 29.23 47.33
CA GLY A 52 -15.42 29.87 47.67
C GLY A 52 -14.92 30.84 46.61
N GLN A 53 -14.00 31.75 47.08
CA GLN A 53 -13.46 32.81 46.23
C GLN A 53 -12.70 32.29 44.98
N ALA A 54 -11.93 31.25 45.16
CA ALA A 54 -11.17 30.63 44.05
C ALA A 54 -12.06 30.11 42.90
N ALA A 55 -13.22 29.57 43.22
CA ALA A 55 -14.15 29.05 42.25
C ALA A 55 -14.73 30.14 41.33
N VAL A 56 -14.74 31.38 41.77
CA VAL A 56 -15.31 32.50 40.99
C VAL A 56 -14.34 32.99 39.92
N LEU A 57 -13.04 32.83 40.09
CA LEU A 57 -12.03 33.28 39.16
C LEU A 57 -12.17 32.62 37.77
N GLU A 58 -12.56 31.35 37.75
CA GLU A 58 -12.78 30.63 36.50
C GLU A 58 -14.22 30.74 36.00
N PRO A 59 -14.45 31.00 34.72
CA PRO A 59 -15.79 31.00 34.15
C PRO A 59 -16.37 29.57 34.18
N ARG A 60 -17.66 29.46 34.55
CA ARG A 60 -18.37 28.18 34.42
C ARG A 60 -18.43 27.77 32.96
N THR A 61 -18.21 26.49 32.70
CA THR A 61 -18.47 25.92 31.37
C THR A 61 -19.91 26.12 30.97
N ARG A 62 -20.10 26.58 29.71
CA ARG A 62 -21.44 26.68 29.08
C ARG A 62 -21.89 25.39 28.41
N ARG A 63 -21.07 24.34 28.49
CA ARG A 63 -21.45 23.03 27.95
C ARG A 63 -22.67 22.48 28.69
N PRO A 64 -23.66 21.95 27.98
CA PRO A 64 -24.76 21.23 28.61
C PRO A 64 -24.21 20.12 29.53
N LYS A 65 -24.76 19.97 30.70
CA LYS A 65 -24.37 18.91 31.65
C LYS A 65 -24.68 17.51 31.14
N SER A 66 -25.68 17.40 30.26
CA SER A 66 -26.02 16.17 29.55
C SER A 66 -26.23 16.48 28.07
N SER A 67 -25.74 15.60 27.21
CA SER A 67 -26.01 15.63 25.77
C SER A 67 -26.66 14.28 25.45
N PRO A 68 -27.99 14.20 25.41
CA PRO A 68 -28.68 12.93 25.10
C PRO A 68 -28.17 12.44 23.72
N SER A 69 -27.92 11.13 23.64
CA SER A 69 -27.55 10.49 22.40
C SER A 69 -28.71 10.57 21.41
N ARG A 70 -28.45 11.06 20.19
CA ARG A 70 -29.43 11.05 19.09
C ARG A 70 -29.83 9.62 18.69
N TRP A 71 -28.98 8.65 18.96
CA TRP A 71 -29.11 7.26 18.51
C TRP A 71 -29.53 6.36 19.67
N SER A 72 -30.53 5.52 19.44
CA SER A 72 -30.97 4.54 20.44
C SER A 72 -29.86 3.49 20.67
N ASP A 73 -29.95 2.79 21.80
CA ASP A 73 -28.95 1.77 22.15
C ASP A 73 -29.05 0.55 21.24
N GLU A 74 -30.22 0.27 20.65
CA GLU A 74 -30.41 -0.76 19.64
C GLU A 74 -29.61 -0.43 18.36
N ILE A 75 -29.68 0.82 17.84
CA ILE A 75 -28.94 1.24 16.66
C ILE A 75 -27.43 1.19 16.93
N LYS A 76 -26.99 1.58 18.14
CA LYS A 76 -25.58 1.49 18.53
C LYS A 76 -25.11 0.03 18.58
N ALA A 77 -25.89 -0.85 19.19
CA ALA A 77 -25.59 -2.29 19.26
C ALA A 77 -25.54 -2.91 17.86
N GLN A 78 -26.48 -2.56 17.00
CA GLN A 78 -26.51 -3.03 15.62
C GLN A 78 -25.28 -2.56 14.83
N ALA A 79 -24.86 -1.30 14.98
CA ALA A 79 -23.66 -0.78 14.34
C ALA A 79 -22.39 -1.52 14.80
N VAL A 80 -22.30 -1.85 16.09
CA VAL A 80 -21.18 -2.64 16.65
C VAL A 80 -21.21 -4.08 16.13
N ALA A 81 -22.39 -4.69 16.03
CA ALA A 81 -22.55 -6.05 15.48
C ALA A 81 -22.15 -6.12 14.01
N VAL A 82 -22.58 -5.16 13.18
CA VAL A 82 -22.17 -5.06 11.77
C VAL A 82 -20.66 -4.89 11.64
N ARG A 83 -20.05 -4.06 12.50
CA ARG A 83 -18.60 -3.91 12.55
C ARG A 83 -17.91 -5.24 12.87
N ALA A 84 -18.38 -5.95 13.89
CA ALA A 84 -17.81 -7.24 14.29
C ALA A 84 -17.93 -8.30 13.19
N ALA A 85 -19.07 -8.36 12.50
CA ALA A 85 -19.28 -9.26 11.37
C ALA A 85 -18.30 -8.97 10.20
N LEU A 86 -18.11 -7.70 9.84
CA LEU A 86 -17.15 -7.30 8.82
C LEU A 86 -15.70 -7.63 9.23
N GLU A 87 -15.35 -7.42 10.50
CA GLU A 87 -14.02 -7.77 11.03
C GLU A 87 -13.78 -9.27 11.01
N ALA A 88 -14.78 -10.08 11.40
CA ALA A 88 -14.71 -11.53 11.35
C ALA A 88 -14.55 -12.07 9.93
N SER A 89 -15.13 -11.40 8.93
CA SER A 89 -15.01 -11.74 7.51
C SER A 89 -13.73 -11.22 6.87
N GLY A 90 -12.82 -10.56 7.63
CA GLY A 90 -11.58 -9.99 7.08
C GLY A 90 -11.77 -8.76 6.19
N LEU A 91 -12.97 -8.18 6.16
CA LEU A 91 -13.30 -7.01 5.36
C LEU A 91 -13.00 -5.69 6.09
N ASP A 92 -13.08 -4.59 5.35
CA ASP A 92 -12.95 -3.25 5.93
C ASP A 92 -14.11 -2.99 6.92
N HIS A 93 -13.80 -2.74 8.18
CA HIS A 93 -14.75 -2.57 9.27
C HIS A 93 -14.67 -1.19 9.95
N GLY A 94 -14.16 -0.20 9.24
CA GLY A 94 -14.14 1.21 9.69
C GLY A 94 -15.52 1.85 9.64
N PRO A 95 -15.69 3.07 10.24
CA PRO A 95 -16.99 3.76 10.28
C PRO A 95 -17.64 3.93 8.91
N ILE A 96 -16.83 4.12 7.86
CA ILE A 96 -17.33 4.30 6.50
C ILE A 96 -17.86 2.98 5.93
N SER A 97 -17.12 1.88 6.09
CA SER A 97 -17.54 0.57 5.57
C SER A 97 -18.78 0.03 6.32
N VAL A 98 -18.86 0.29 7.63
CA VAL A 98 -20.06 -0.04 8.40
C VAL A 98 -21.27 0.79 7.95
N HIS A 99 -21.08 2.09 7.70
CA HIS A 99 -22.13 2.95 7.16
C HIS A 99 -22.67 2.40 5.82
N ASP A 100 -21.76 2.08 4.89
CA ASP A 100 -22.14 1.54 3.59
C ASP A 100 -22.87 0.18 3.73
N LYS A 101 -22.37 -0.71 4.60
CA LYS A 101 -23.01 -2.01 4.85
C LYS A 101 -24.39 -1.87 5.47
N MET A 102 -24.56 -0.98 6.45
CA MET A 102 -25.88 -0.71 7.07
C MET A 102 -26.88 -0.16 6.04
N HIS A 103 -26.42 0.70 5.10
CA HIS A 103 -27.25 1.17 3.99
C HIS A 103 -27.63 0.02 3.04
N ALA A 104 -26.68 -0.83 2.67
CA ALA A 104 -26.92 -2.00 1.82
C ALA A 104 -27.88 -3.01 2.46
N MET A 105 -27.92 -3.08 3.80
CA MET A 105 -28.91 -3.89 4.55
C MET A 105 -30.33 -3.27 4.57
N GLY A 106 -30.52 -2.08 4.01
CA GLY A 106 -31.82 -1.42 3.96
C GLY A 106 -32.30 -0.90 5.32
N LEU A 107 -31.39 -0.61 6.26
CA LEU A 107 -31.80 -0.13 7.59
C LEU A 107 -32.43 1.25 7.50
N PRO A 108 -33.56 1.50 8.18
CA PRO A 108 -34.33 2.75 8.06
C PRO A 108 -33.59 3.96 8.64
N GLN A 109 -32.67 3.74 9.55
CA GLN A 109 -31.87 4.79 10.17
C GLN A 109 -30.40 4.34 10.26
N VAL A 110 -29.54 5.04 9.53
CA VAL A 110 -28.09 4.76 9.53
C VAL A 110 -27.35 5.97 10.11
N PRO A 111 -26.56 5.78 11.19
CA PRO A 111 -25.74 6.85 11.74
C PRO A 111 -24.69 7.32 10.74
N SER A 112 -24.45 8.63 10.68
CA SER A 112 -23.36 9.18 9.85
C SER A 112 -22.01 8.58 10.25
N THR A 113 -21.04 8.61 9.34
CA THR A 113 -19.67 8.08 9.58
C THR A 113 -19.02 8.70 10.82
N ALA A 114 -19.25 10.00 11.08
CA ALA A 114 -18.77 10.67 12.29
C ALA A 114 -19.47 10.17 13.56
N ALA A 115 -20.79 9.89 13.49
CA ALA A 115 -21.54 9.30 14.60
C ALA A 115 -21.06 7.86 14.88
N LEU A 116 -20.86 7.04 13.84
CA LEU A 116 -20.30 5.68 13.96
C LEU A 116 -18.91 5.70 14.59
N ALA A 117 -18.03 6.62 14.18
CA ALA A 117 -16.70 6.75 14.79
C ALA A 117 -16.77 7.04 16.29
N ARG A 118 -17.76 7.84 16.71
CA ARG A 118 -18.00 8.11 18.14
C ARG A 118 -18.57 6.88 18.86
N ILE A 119 -19.59 6.22 18.28
CA ILE A 119 -20.18 4.99 18.83
C ILE A 119 -19.10 3.93 19.04
N PHE A 120 -18.22 3.70 18.07
CA PHE A 120 -17.15 2.71 18.16
C PHE A 120 -16.10 3.06 19.23
N ARG A 121 -15.83 4.35 19.45
CA ARG A 121 -14.96 4.82 20.52
C ARG A 121 -15.59 4.62 21.89
N GLU A 122 -16.88 4.97 22.03
CA GLU A 122 -17.65 4.78 23.26
C GLU A 122 -17.79 3.29 23.60
N ALA A 123 -17.98 2.41 22.61
CA ALA A 123 -18.01 0.97 22.77
C ALA A 123 -16.64 0.31 22.97
N GLY A 124 -15.54 1.06 22.94
CA GLY A 124 -14.19 0.53 23.12
C GLY A 124 -13.66 -0.33 21.96
N VAL A 125 -14.37 -0.37 20.81
CA VAL A 125 -14.00 -1.20 19.64
C VAL A 125 -13.18 -0.42 18.59
N ALA A 126 -12.91 0.86 18.81
CA ALA A 126 -12.09 1.66 17.92
C ALA A 126 -10.60 1.39 18.16
N ARG A 127 -9.85 0.95 17.12
CA ARG A 127 -8.38 0.88 17.19
C ARG A 127 -7.79 2.28 17.03
N LEU A 128 -6.99 2.70 17.99
CA LEU A 128 -6.18 3.91 17.89
C LEU A 128 -4.87 3.56 17.18
N GLU A 129 -4.73 3.99 15.93
CA GLU A 129 -3.46 3.88 15.19
C GLU A 129 -2.82 5.28 15.05
N PRO A 130 -1.94 5.70 15.99
CA PRO A 130 -1.37 7.05 16.02
C PRO A 130 -0.54 7.40 14.79
N LYS A 131 -0.05 6.39 14.06
CA LYS A 131 0.81 6.56 12.87
C LYS A 131 0.04 6.86 11.58
N LYS A 132 -1.27 6.65 11.53
CA LYS A 132 -2.09 6.97 10.36
C LYS A 132 -2.48 8.45 10.36
N LYS A 133 -1.58 9.29 9.85
CA LYS A 133 -1.93 10.67 9.50
C LYS A 133 -2.64 10.67 8.13
N PRO A 134 -3.73 11.47 7.93
CA PRO A 134 -4.30 11.68 6.62
C PRO A 134 -3.23 12.29 5.71
N ARG A 135 -2.81 11.59 4.68
CA ARG A 135 -1.95 12.20 3.64
C ARG A 135 -2.86 13.03 2.74
N SER A 136 -2.52 14.29 2.53
CA SER A 136 -3.16 15.12 1.51
C SER A 136 -3.14 14.38 0.17
N ALA A 137 -4.29 14.36 -0.51
CA ALA A 137 -4.46 13.63 -1.75
C ALA A 137 -3.57 14.24 -2.83
N TRP A 138 -2.43 13.63 -3.12
CA TRP A 138 -1.66 13.92 -4.32
C TRP A 138 -2.49 13.48 -5.53
N ARG A 139 -2.36 14.19 -6.65
CA ARG A 139 -3.08 13.89 -7.90
C ARG A 139 -2.84 12.41 -8.24
N ARG A 140 -3.92 11.61 -8.18
CA ARG A 140 -3.88 10.20 -8.56
C ARG A 140 -4.03 10.14 -10.07
N PHE A 141 -3.05 9.55 -10.74
CA PHE A 141 -3.21 9.20 -12.13
C PHE A 141 -4.12 7.96 -12.20
N VAL A 142 -5.17 8.03 -13.03
CA VAL A 142 -6.10 6.92 -13.30
C VAL A 142 -6.32 6.91 -14.80
N TYR A 143 -6.24 5.74 -15.41
CA TYR A 143 -6.58 5.58 -16.82
C TYR A 143 -8.07 5.88 -17.08
N PRO A 144 -8.42 6.39 -18.28
CA PRO A 144 -9.75 6.99 -18.49
C PRO A 144 -10.90 5.98 -18.52
N ALA A 145 -10.65 4.72 -18.83
CA ALA A 145 -11.68 3.70 -18.97
C ALA A 145 -11.17 2.29 -18.65
N PRO A 146 -12.06 1.32 -18.36
CA PRO A 146 -11.69 -0.08 -18.19
C PRO A 146 -10.96 -0.64 -19.42
N ASN A 147 -10.05 -1.57 -19.22
CA ASN A 147 -9.13 -2.14 -20.21
C ASN A 147 -8.10 -1.17 -20.82
N ALA A 148 -8.08 0.10 -20.41
CA ALA A 148 -7.01 1.00 -20.85
C ALA A 148 -5.65 0.60 -20.27
N CYS A 149 -5.62 0.06 -19.05
CA CYS A 149 -4.41 -0.46 -18.42
C CYS A 149 -4.77 -1.46 -17.31
N TRP A 150 -4.21 -2.66 -17.39
CA TRP A 150 -4.18 -3.58 -16.25
C TRP A 150 -2.86 -3.46 -15.51
N GLN A 151 -2.89 -3.73 -14.21
CA GLN A 151 -1.71 -3.81 -13.37
C GLN A 151 -1.54 -5.24 -12.89
N LEU A 152 -0.36 -5.82 -13.15
CA LEU A 152 0.05 -7.13 -12.67
C LEU A 152 1.07 -6.99 -11.56
N ASP A 153 0.85 -7.68 -10.48
CA ASP A 153 1.80 -7.79 -9.38
C ASP A 153 1.80 -9.21 -8.81
N ALA A 154 2.90 -9.57 -8.16
CA ALA A 154 3.09 -10.89 -7.57
C ALA A 154 3.51 -10.75 -6.11
N THR A 155 2.91 -11.53 -5.24
CA THR A 155 3.23 -11.52 -3.81
C THR A 155 3.42 -12.92 -3.26
N GLN A 156 4.30 -13.09 -2.29
CA GLN A 156 4.55 -14.37 -1.65
C GLN A 156 3.51 -14.66 -0.56
N TYR A 157 3.13 -15.94 -0.47
CA TYR A 157 2.26 -16.45 0.59
C TYR A 157 2.80 -17.79 1.11
N VAL A 158 2.50 -18.11 2.36
CA VAL A 158 2.98 -19.34 3.02
C VAL A 158 1.80 -20.25 3.32
N LEU A 159 1.83 -21.48 2.79
CA LEU A 159 0.85 -22.51 3.04
C LEU A 159 1.10 -23.25 4.37
N THR A 160 0.16 -24.06 4.80
CA THR A 160 0.34 -25.00 5.91
C THR A 160 1.62 -25.84 5.69
N GLY A 161 2.42 -26.00 6.74
CA GLY A 161 3.72 -26.68 6.62
C GLY A 161 4.88 -25.78 6.20
N GLY A 162 4.65 -24.46 6.03
CA GLY A 162 5.73 -23.48 5.80
C GLY A 162 6.20 -23.37 4.36
N ARG A 163 5.57 -24.07 3.40
CA ARG A 163 5.93 -23.96 1.98
C ARG A 163 5.44 -22.66 1.39
N THR A 164 6.35 -21.91 0.78
CA THR A 164 6.05 -20.63 0.11
C THR A 164 5.50 -20.87 -1.29
N CYS A 165 4.51 -20.11 -1.68
CA CYS A 165 3.95 -19.98 -3.01
C CYS A 165 3.83 -18.51 -3.41
N VAL A 166 3.42 -18.24 -4.65
CA VAL A 166 3.28 -16.89 -5.20
C VAL A 166 1.85 -16.69 -5.71
N ILE A 167 1.25 -15.57 -5.35
CA ILE A 167 -0.06 -15.14 -5.80
C ILE A 167 0.15 -14.02 -6.83
N PHE A 168 -0.28 -14.25 -8.06
CA PHE A 168 -0.33 -13.27 -9.13
C PHE A 168 -1.71 -12.62 -9.14
N GLN A 169 -1.77 -11.29 -9.20
CA GLN A 169 -3.02 -10.55 -9.23
C GLN A 169 -3.03 -9.52 -10.36
N LEU A 170 -4.10 -9.53 -11.14
CA LEU A 170 -4.40 -8.55 -12.17
C LEU A 170 -5.55 -7.66 -11.71
N ILE A 171 -5.33 -6.34 -11.69
CA ILE A 171 -6.37 -5.36 -11.43
C ILE A 171 -6.48 -4.36 -12.57
N ASP A 172 -7.70 -3.94 -12.89
CA ASP A 172 -7.93 -2.83 -13.81
C ASP A 172 -7.64 -1.49 -13.12
N ASP A 173 -6.85 -0.65 -13.77
CA ASP A 173 -6.42 0.64 -13.21
C ASP A 173 -7.56 1.63 -13.03
N HIS A 174 -8.54 1.64 -13.92
CA HIS A 174 -9.67 2.55 -13.88
C HIS A 174 -10.67 2.17 -12.79
N SER A 175 -11.21 0.97 -12.88
CA SER A 175 -12.31 0.47 -12.05
C SER A 175 -11.88 -0.18 -10.74
N ARG A 176 -10.60 -0.50 -10.57
CA ARG A 176 -10.07 -1.32 -9.47
C ARG A 176 -10.60 -2.76 -9.50
N TYR A 177 -11.23 -3.17 -10.57
CA TYR A 177 -11.77 -4.52 -10.74
C TYR A 177 -10.63 -5.55 -10.67
N ALA A 178 -10.76 -6.53 -9.79
CA ALA A 178 -9.88 -7.70 -9.75
C ALA A 178 -10.19 -8.55 -10.99
N VAL A 179 -9.34 -8.45 -12.00
CA VAL A 179 -9.56 -9.06 -13.31
C VAL A 179 -9.34 -10.57 -13.27
N ALA A 180 -8.25 -10.99 -12.65
CA ALA A 180 -7.96 -12.39 -12.35
C ALA A 180 -6.86 -12.51 -11.30
N SER A 181 -6.87 -13.62 -10.58
CA SER A 181 -5.80 -14.06 -9.70
C SER A 181 -5.38 -15.49 -10.01
N HIS A 182 -4.09 -15.82 -9.80
CA HIS A 182 -3.54 -17.16 -10.01
C HIS A 182 -2.46 -17.47 -8.98
N VAL A 183 -2.47 -18.70 -8.48
CA VAL A 183 -1.50 -19.19 -7.49
C VAL A 183 -0.51 -20.16 -8.14
N ALA A 184 0.76 -19.92 -7.94
CA ALA A 184 1.84 -20.76 -8.47
C ALA A 184 2.92 -21.05 -7.41
N TRP A 185 3.75 -22.08 -7.63
CA TRP A 185 4.84 -22.39 -6.72
C TRP A 185 5.97 -21.36 -6.73
N SER A 186 6.14 -20.65 -7.83
CA SER A 186 7.21 -19.66 -7.99
C SER A 186 6.80 -18.57 -8.97
N GLU A 187 7.51 -17.45 -8.90
CA GLU A 187 7.32 -16.33 -9.83
C GLU A 187 7.97 -16.68 -11.18
N THR A 188 7.14 -17.12 -12.14
CA THR A 188 7.56 -17.51 -13.49
C THR A 188 6.79 -16.77 -14.58
N ALA A 189 7.37 -16.67 -15.76
CA ALA A 189 6.68 -16.10 -16.92
C ALA A 189 5.46 -16.92 -17.33
N GLU A 190 5.51 -18.26 -17.13
CA GLU A 190 4.37 -19.15 -17.37
C GLU A 190 3.18 -18.81 -16.48
N ALA A 191 3.41 -18.62 -15.18
CA ALA A 191 2.35 -18.26 -14.24
C ALA A 191 1.76 -16.88 -14.57
N ALA A 192 2.60 -15.92 -14.99
CA ALA A 192 2.15 -14.61 -15.46
C ALA A 192 1.29 -14.72 -16.74
N ILE A 193 1.66 -15.60 -17.68
CA ILE A 193 0.87 -15.91 -18.87
C ILE A 193 -0.47 -16.54 -18.47
N THR A 194 -0.44 -17.51 -17.55
CA THR A 194 -1.65 -18.21 -17.08
C THR A 194 -2.67 -17.25 -16.47
N VAL A 195 -2.26 -16.32 -15.60
CA VAL A 195 -3.19 -15.35 -15.00
C VAL A 195 -3.73 -14.39 -16.04
N PHE A 196 -2.93 -13.99 -17.02
CA PHE A 196 -3.34 -13.11 -18.10
C PHE A 196 -4.36 -13.81 -19.01
N ASP A 197 -4.06 -15.03 -19.44
CA ASP A 197 -4.93 -15.82 -20.31
C ASP A 197 -6.23 -16.24 -19.60
N LYS A 198 -6.22 -16.44 -18.26
CA LYS A 198 -7.43 -16.63 -17.45
C LYS A 198 -8.38 -15.41 -17.52
N ALA A 199 -7.81 -14.21 -17.59
CA ALA A 199 -8.56 -12.96 -17.60
C ALA A 199 -9.22 -12.63 -18.96
N VAL A 200 -8.51 -12.90 -20.05
CA VAL A 200 -8.90 -12.46 -21.42
C VAL A 200 -10.29 -12.90 -21.86
N PRO A 201 -10.75 -14.14 -21.64
CA PRO A 201 -12.08 -14.58 -22.10
C PRO A 201 -13.25 -13.78 -21.49
N ALA A 202 -13.13 -13.37 -20.22
CA ALA A 202 -14.18 -12.65 -19.50
C ALA A 202 -14.07 -11.13 -19.65
N CYS A 203 -12.86 -10.61 -19.69
CA CYS A 203 -12.61 -9.17 -19.62
C CYS A 203 -12.18 -8.54 -20.94
N GLY A 204 -11.74 -9.34 -21.91
CA GLY A 204 -11.14 -8.86 -23.16
C GLY A 204 -9.65 -8.56 -22.99
N VAL A 205 -9.00 -8.07 -24.04
CA VAL A 205 -7.56 -7.76 -24.06
C VAL A 205 -7.36 -6.29 -23.71
N PRO A 206 -6.51 -5.94 -22.71
CA PRO A 206 -6.25 -4.56 -22.33
C PRO A 206 -5.32 -3.89 -23.36
N GLN A 207 -5.37 -2.56 -23.45
CA GLN A 207 -4.40 -1.81 -24.29
C GLN A 207 -2.99 -1.83 -23.69
N ARG A 208 -2.89 -1.78 -22.37
CA ARG A 208 -1.61 -1.72 -21.64
C ARG A 208 -1.59 -2.67 -20.48
N LEU A 209 -0.39 -3.11 -20.13
CA LEU A 209 -0.16 -3.88 -18.92
C LEU A 209 1.03 -3.27 -18.18
N LEU A 210 0.79 -2.82 -16.96
CA LEU A 210 1.81 -2.32 -16.03
C LEU A 210 2.23 -3.46 -15.10
N SER A 211 3.53 -3.75 -15.08
CA SER A 211 4.13 -4.68 -14.12
C SER A 211 5.39 -4.09 -13.50
N ASP A 212 5.94 -4.77 -12.52
CA ASP A 212 7.28 -4.47 -12.02
C ASP A 212 8.36 -4.86 -13.04
N ASN A 213 9.63 -4.61 -12.66
CA ASN A 213 10.80 -4.96 -13.48
C ASN A 213 11.36 -6.36 -13.14
N GLY A 214 10.55 -7.24 -12.54
CA GLY A 214 10.91 -8.61 -12.24
C GLY A 214 11.32 -9.40 -13.48
N ILE A 215 12.23 -10.36 -13.31
CA ILE A 215 12.71 -11.20 -14.43
C ILE A 215 11.56 -11.96 -15.09
N ALA A 216 10.61 -12.42 -14.29
CA ALA A 216 9.45 -13.15 -14.77
C ALA A 216 8.45 -12.28 -15.53
N LEU A 217 8.27 -11.03 -15.11
CA LEU A 217 7.25 -10.13 -15.62
C LEU A 217 7.77 -9.24 -16.74
N ASN A 218 8.77 -8.41 -16.48
CA ASN A 218 9.29 -7.50 -17.52
C ASN A 218 10.80 -7.25 -17.40
N PRO A 219 11.64 -8.11 -17.96
CA PRO A 219 13.09 -7.96 -17.94
C PRO A 219 13.64 -6.98 -19.01
N SER A 220 12.79 -6.19 -19.68
CA SER A 220 13.22 -5.32 -20.80
C SER A 220 14.32 -4.34 -20.43
N ARG A 221 14.39 -3.90 -19.17
CA ARG A 221 15.49 -3.05 -18.67
C ARG A 221 16.83 -3.77 -18.59
N ARG A 222 16.82 -5.10 -18.59
CA ARG A 222 18.03 -5.95 -18.63
C ARG A 222 18.47 -6.26 -20.05
N GLY A 223 17.84 -5.63 -21.06
CA GLY A 223 18.25 -5.72 -22.46
C GLY A 223 17.62 -6.88 -23.25
N TYR A 224 16.65 -7.60 -22.69
CA TYR A 224 15.95 -8.67 -23.42
C TYR A 224 14.44 -8.68 -23.15
N LEU A 225 13.68 -9.25 -24.09
CA LEU A 225 12.23 -9.43 -23.94
C LEU A 225 11.94 -10.80 -23.29
N GLY A 226 11.29 -10.76 -22.12
CA GLY A 226 10.81 -11.96 -21.43
C GLY A 226 9.68 -12.66 -22.21
N ARG A 227 9.43 -13.94 -21.87
CA ARG A 227 8.37 -14.74 -22.50
C ARG A 227 6.99 -14.11 -22.30
N PHE A 228 6.71 -13.58 -21.10
CA PHE A 228 5.44 -12.91 -20.81
C PHE A 228 5.25 -11.65 -21.68
N VAL A 229 6.25 -10.78 -21.76
CA VAL A 229 6.19 -9.57 -22.61
C VAL A 229 5.98 -9.94 -24.07
N LYS A 230 6.68 -10.96 -24.59
CA LYS A 230 6.48 -11.45 -25.96
C LYS A 230 5.06 -11.97 -26.19
N HIS A 231 4.47 -12.68 -25.20
CA HIS A 231 3.12 -13.21 -25.27
C HIS A 231 2.09 -12.09 -25.38
N ILE A 232 2.08 -11.12 -24.47
CA ILE A 232 1.10 -10.04 -24.48
C ILE A 232 1.29 -9.10 -25.68
N SER A 233 2.53 -8.93 -26.14
CA SER A 233 2.82 -8.09 -27.31
C SER A 233 2.27 -8.65 -28.60
N ARG A 234 2.19 -9.97 -28.75
CA ARG A 234 1.54 -10.62 -29.91
C ARG A 234 0.05 -10.30 -29.98
N LEU A 235 -0.57 -10.03 -28.83
CA LEU A 235 -1.95 -9.58 -28.73
C LEU A 235 -2.11 -8.06 -28.92
N GLY A 236 -1.01 -7.35 -29.15
CA GLY A 236 -0.97 -5.89 -29.32
C GLY A 236 -0.90 -5.11 -28.01
N VAL A 237 -0.80 -5.77 -26.85
CA VAL A 237 -0.74 -5.12 -25.55
C VAL A 237 0.61 -4.43 -25.35
N GLU A 238 0.58 -3.15 -24.97
CA GLU A 238 1.76 -2.39 -24.60
C GLU A 238 2.20 -2.74 -23.18
N ALA A 239 3.37 -3.38 -23.04
CA ALA A 239 3.96 -3.65 -21.75
C ALA A 239 4.67 -2.39 -21.22
N ILE A 240 4.25 -1.90 -20.07
CA ILE A 240 4.83 -0.73 -19.40
C ILE A 240 5.36 -1.12 -18.03
N THR A 241 6.40 -0.41 -17.58
CA THR A 241 6.98 -0.63 -16.25
C THR A 241 6.97 0.65 -15.44
N GLY A 242 6.87 0.52 -14.13
CA GLY A 242 7.04 1.64 -13.22
C GLY A 242 8.41 2.29 -13.39
N LYS A 243 8.51 3.63 -13.25
CA LYS A 243 9.82 4.29 -13.18
C LYS A 243 10.55 3.82 -11.93
N PRO A 244 11.89 3.60 -11.98
CA PRO A 244 12.66 3.31 -10.79
C PRO A 244 12.46 4.40 -9.74
N ASP A 245 12.46 4.02 -8.47
CA ASP A 245 12.38 4.93 -7.31
C ASP A 245 11.14 5.83 -7.23
N LYS A 246 10.08 5.54 -8.02
CA LYS A 246 8.77 6.19 -7.89
C LYS A 246 7.72 5.18 -7.45
N PRO A 247 7.52 4.98 -6.13
CA PRO A 247 6.55 4.02 -5.58
C PRO A 247 5.08 4.40 -5.87
N THR A 248 4.83 5.54 -6.49
CA THR A 248 3.47 6.04 -6.75
C THR A 248 2.67 5.23 -7.77
N THR A 249 3.33 4.39 -8.57
CA THR A 249 2.67 3.56 -9.60
C THR A 249 2.15 2.23 -9.06
N GLN A 250 2.77 1.66 -8.02
CA GLN A 250 2.41 0.35 -7.45
C GLN A 250 1.55 0.41 -6.19
N GLY A 251 1.36 1.59 -5.59
CA GLY A 251 0.56 1.74 -4.36
C GLY A 251 -0.91 1.27 -4.45
N LYS A 252 -1.40 0.95 -5.65
CA LYS A 252 -2.73 0.35 -5.88
C LYS A 252 -2.71 -1.14 -5.60
N ASN A 253 -1.71 -1.85 -6.12
CA ASN A 253 -1.50 -3.28 -5.89
C ASN A 253 -1.13 -3.57 -4.44
N GLU A 254 -0.24 -2.78 -3.83
CA GLU A 254 0.09 -2.90 -2.41
C GLU A 254 -1.16 -2.86 -1.52
N ARG A 255 -2.08 -1.94 -1.81
CA ARG A 255 -3.33 -1.84 -1.06
C ARG A 255 -4.29 -2.99 -1.35
N PHE A 256 -4.29 -3.51 -2.58
CA PHE A 256 -5.05 -4.69 -2.95
C PHE A 256 -4.53 -5.93 -2.19
N HIS A 257 -3.21 -6.15 -2.19
CA HIS A 257 -2.56 -7.21 -1.41
C HIS A 257 -2.85 -7.11 0.08
N GLN A 258 -2.76 -5.91 0.68
CA GLN A 258 -3.12 -5.71 2.08
C GLN A 258 -4.57 -6.11 2.39
N THR A 259 -5.49 -5.90 1.44
CA THR A 259 -6.89 -6.28 1.60
C THR A 259 -7.06 -7.79 1.47
N LEU A 260 -6.38 -8.42 0.50
CA LEU A 260 -6.35 -9.87 0.35
C LEU A 260 -5.79 -10.57 1.59
N PHE A 261 -4.64 -10.12 2.11
CA PHE A 261 -4.03 -10.76 3.29
C PHE A 261 -4.93 -10.67 4.52
N ARG A 262 -5.61 -9.54 4.75
CA ARG A 262 -6.58 -9.42 5.84
C ARG A 262 -7.74 -10.41 5.70
N TYR A 263 -8.18 -10.69 4.47
CA TYR A 263 -9.20 -11.69 4.20
C TYR A 263 -8.66 -13.11 4.46
N LEU A 264 -7.49 -13.44 3.91
CA LEU A 264 -6.86 -14.74 4.07
C LEU A 264 -6.52 -15.05 5.54
N ASP A 265 -6.15 -14.05 6.34
CA ASP A 265 -5.90 -14.19 7.79
C ASP A 265 -7.13 -14.66 8.58
N LYS A 266 -8.34 -14.54 7.99
CA LYS A 266 -9.60 -15.01 8.58
C LYS A 266 -10.07 -16.34 8.01
N GLN A 267 -9.38 -16.87 6.99
CA GLN A 267 -9.67 -18.17 6.41
C GLN A 267 -8.80 -19.25 7.06
N PRO A 268 -9.22 -20.51 7.00
CA PRO A 268 -8.32 -21.62 7.32
C PRO A 268 -7.07 -21.54 6.45
N LEU A 269 -5.90 -21.78 7.04
CA LEU A 269 -4.65 -21.76 6.29
C LEU A 269 -4.66 -22.89 5.26
N ALA A 270 -4.57 -22.55 3.97
CA ALA A 270 -4.63 -23.49 2.87
C ALA A 270 -3.45 -24.50 2.91
N THR A 271 -3.73 -25.74 2.58
CA THR A 271 -2.73 -26.82 2.51
C THR A 271 -2.20 -27.01 1.09
N THR A 272 -2.99 -26.65 0.09
CA THR A 272 -2.68 -26.82 -1.32
C THR A 272 -2.86 -25.53 -2.12
N LEU A 273 -2.23 -25.45 -3.31
CA LEU A 273 -2.46 -24.33 -4.23
C LEU A 273 -3.94 -24.24 -4.65
N ALA A 274 -4.62 -25.37 -4.82
CA ALA A 274 -6.02 -25.42 -5.23
C ALA A 274 -6.94 -24.82 -4.15
N GLU A 275 -6.70 -25.14 -2.87
CA GLU A 275 -7.44 -24.55 -1.75
C GLU A 275 -7.21 -23.03 -1.67
N LEU A 276 -5.94 -22.59 -1.77
CA LEU A 276 -5.62 -21.17 -1.78
C LEU A 276 -6.24 -20.46 -2.99
N GLN A 277 -6.24 -21.09 -4.18
CA GLN A 277 -6.88 -20.53 -5.37
C GLN A 277 -8.37 -20.33 -5.14
N SER A 278 -9.06 -21.31 -4.55
CA SER A 278 -10.49 -21.20 -4.23
C SER A 278 -10.79 -20.06 -3.25
N GLN A 279 -9.93 -19.88 -2.24
CA GLN A 279 -10.07 -18.77 -1.28
C GLN A 279 -9.87 -17.42 -1.96
N ILE A 280 -8.91 -17.32 -2.89
CA ILE A 280 -8.63 -16.09 -3.63
C ILE A 280 -9.73 -15.78 -4.64
N ASP A 281 -10.26 -16.78 -5.35
CA ASP A 281 -11.38 -16.59 -6.27
C ASP A 281 -12.65 -16.10 -5.52
N ALA A 282 -12.90 -16.63 -4.32
CA ALA A 282 -13.96 -16.13 -3.44
C ALA A 282 -13.71 -14.68 -2.97
N PHE A 283 -12.46 -14.36 -2.63
CA PHE A 283 -12.07 -12.98 -2.31
C PHE A 283 -12.28 -12.03 -3.48
N ASP A 284 -11.82 -12.38 -4.68
CA ASP A 284 -11.96 -11.56 -5.89
C ASP A 284 -13.45 -11.28 -6.18
N HIS A 285 -14.32 -12.28 -5.99
CA HIS A 285 -15.77 -12.11 -6.12
C HIS A 285 -16.30 -11.08 -5.11
N ILE A 286 -16.04 -11.27 -3.81
CA ILE A 286 -16.48 -10.35 -2.74
C ILE A 286 -15.91 -8.95 -2.96
N TYR A 287 -14.62 -8.85 -3.31
CA TYR A 287 -13.95 -7.60 -3.57
C TYR A 287 -14.61 -6.82 -4.71
N ASN A 288 -14.98 -7.50 -5.78
CA ASN A 288 -15.60 -6.89 -6.94
C ASN A 288 -17.06 -6.51 -6.73
N THR A 289 -17.84 -7.36 -6.05
CA THR A 289 -19.31 -7.23 -6.00
C THR A 289 -19.84 -6.57 -4.74
N GLU A 290 -19.17 -6.78 -3.60
CA GLU A 290 -19.72 -6.36 -2.30
C GLU A 290 -18.94 -5.23 -1.62
N ARG A 291 -17.69 -4.99 -2.02
CA ARG A 291 -16.83 -4.05 -1.33
C ARG A 291 -16.86 -2.65 -1.96
N PRO A 292 -17.47 -1.63 -1.29
CA PRO A 292 -17.36 -0.24 -1.74
C PRO A 292 -15.90 0.23 -1.71
N HIS A 293 -15.38 0.72 -2.85
CA HIS A 293 -13.98 1.06 -2.97
C HIS A 293 -13.69 2.54 -2.68
N GLN A 294 -12.85 2.82 -1.65
CA GLN A 294 -12.54 4.18 -1.20
C GLN A 294 -11.88 5.09 -2.26
N GLY A 295 -11.27 4.51 -3.27
CA GLY A 295 -10.59 5.23 -4.35
C GLY A 295 -11.47 5.53 -5.56
N LEU A 296 -12.72 5.04 -5.58
CA LEU A 296 -13.68 5.26 -6.65
C LEU A 296 -14.65 6.39 -6.30
N PRO A 297 -15.06 7.23 -7.27
CA PRO A 297 -16.10 8.23 -7.08
C PRO A 297 -17.39 7.57 -6.57
N GLY A 298 -18.07 8.22 -5.65
CA GLY A 298 -19.30 7.67 -5.07
C GLY A 298 -19.14 6.40 -4.23
N ARG A 299 -17.90 5.91 -4.08
CA ARG A 299 -17.59 4.67 -3.33
C ARG A 299 -18.36 3.46 -3.81
N ILE A 300 -18.56 3.37 -5.13
CA ILE A 300 -19.17 2.21 -5.76
C ILE A 300 -18.26 0.99 -5.68
N THR A 301 -18.81 -0.20 -5.95
CA THR A 301 -18.01 -1.43 -6.04
C THR A 301 -17.14 -1.42 -7.30
N PRO A 302 -16.02 -2.18 -7.32
CA PRO A 302 -15.20 -2.33 -8.53
C PRO A 302 -16.01 -2.83 -9.74
N LEU A 303 -16.95 -3.76 -9.57
CA LEU A 303 -17.83 -4.22 -10.63
C LEU A 303 -18.70 -3.10 -11.17
N ALA A 304 -19.35 -2.33 -10.30
CA ALA A 304 -20.17 -1.20 -10.73
C ALA A 304 -19.34 -0.15 -11.50
N ALA A 305 -18.09 0.10 -11.07
CA ALA A 305 -17.18 1.00 -11.79
C ALA A 305 -16.72 0.42 -13.14
N TRP A 306 -16.54 -0.90 -13.22
CA TRP A 306 -16.20 -1.61 -14.45
C TRP A 306 -17.33 -1.54 -15.50
N GLU A 307 -18.57 -1.58 -15.05
CA GLU A 307 -19.76 -1.56 -15.91
C GLU A 307 -20.22 -0.13 -16.26
N ALA A 308 -19.92 0.85 -15.42
CA ALA A 308 -20.36 2.24 -15.59
C ALA A 308 -19.74 2.96 -16.80
N THR A 309 -18.57 2.51 -17.26
CA THR A 309 -17.84 3.13 -18.36
C THR A 309 -17.59 2.11 -19.46
N PRO A 310 -17.84 2.46 -20.75
CA PRO A 310 -17.49 1.58 -21.85
C PRO A 310 -16.01 1.18 -21.81
N ARG A 311 -15.75 -0.11 -22.03
CA ARG A 311 -14.38 -0.61 -22.13
C ARG A 311 -13.73 -0.06 -23.39
N VAL A 312 -12.42 0.22 -23.31
CA VAL A 312 -11.65 0.56 -24.51
C VAL A 312 -11.60 -0.64 -25.46
N GLU A 313 -11.54 -0.36 -26.76
CA GLU A 313 -11.39 -1.43 -27.76
C GLU A 313 -10.06 -2.18 -27.55
N PRO A 314 -10.05 -3.50 -27.76
CA PRO A 314 -8.84 -4.29 -27.76
C PRO A 314 -7.80 -3.71 -28.73
N PRO A 315 -6.51 -3.79 -28.41
CA PRO A 315 -5.47 -3.36 -29.32
C PRO A 315 -5.45 -4.26 -30.54
N ARG A 316 -5.01 -3.73 -31.68
CA ARG A 316 -4.83 -4.53 -32.89
C ARG A 316 -3.61 -5.44 -32.73
N PRO A 317 -3.74 -6.76 -32.88
CA PRO A 317 -2.61 -7.66 -32.82
C PRO A 317 -1.53 -7.27 -33.85
N LYS A 318 -0.28 -7.30 -33.42
CA LYS A 318 0.89 -7.04 -34.28
C LYS A 318 1.78 -8.28 -34.24
N PRO A 319 1.44 -9.37 -34.94
CA PRO A 319 2.14 -10.65 -34.82
C PRO A 319 3.62 -10.57 -35.18
N ASP A 320 4.00 -9.66 -36.08
CA ASP A 320 5.36 -9.55 -36.61
C ASP A 320 6.18 -8.38 -36.04
N GLN A 321 5.54 -7.52 -35.22
CA GLN A 321 6.24 -6.39 -34.60
C GLN A 321 6.29 -6.60 -33.09
N LEU A 322 7.49 -6.82 -32.57
CA LEU A 322 7.73 -6.68 -31.14
C LEU A 322 7.63 -5.18 -30.77
N PRO A 323 6.81 -4.79 -29.75
CA PRO A 323 6.51 -3.38 -29.47
C PRO A 323 7.70 -2.59 -28.91
N PHE A 324 8.83 -3.23 -28.70
CA PHE A 324 10.05 -2.59 -28.26
C PHE A 324 11.20 -2.88 -29.21
N THR A 325 11.75 -1.83 -29.77
CA THR A 325 13.18 -1.84 -30.00
C THR A 325 13.78 -1.85 -28.62
N VAL A 326 14.36 -2.97 -28.20
CA VAL A 326 15.19 -3.00 -27.00
C VAL A 326 16.35 -2.07 -27.29
N THR A 327 16.17 -0.79 -26.99
CA THR A 327 17.28 0.13 -26.85
C THR A 327 17.91 -0.18 -25.49
N ALA A 328 18.43 -1.41 -25.32
CA ALA A 328 19.58 -1.53 -24.49
C ALA A 328 20.54 -0.49 -25.06
N LYS A 329 20.95 0.48 -24.27
CA LYS A 329 22.28 1.02 -24.46
C LYS A 329 23.21 -0.19 -24.32
N ARG A 330 23.36 -0.96 -25.40
CA ARG A 330 24.54 -1.73 -25.57
C ARG A 330 25.63 -0.68 -25.44
N ARG A 331 26.28 -0.60 -24.29
CA ARG A 331 27.70 -0.30 -24.34
C ARG A 331 28.20 -1.21 -25.47
N ARG A 332 28.55 -0.64 -26.61
CA ARG A 332 29.28 -1.39 -27.61
C ARG A 332 30.40 -2.01 -26.81
N PRO A 333 30.54 -3.35 -26.78
CA PRO A 333 31.76 -3.92 -26.25
C PRO A 333 32.87 -3.23 -27.01
N ALA A 334 33.84 -2.74 -26.29
CA ALA A 334 35.09 -2.37 -26.94
C ALA A 334 35.46 -3.56 -27.80
N PRO A 335 35.87 -3.38 -29.07
CA PRO A 335 36.27 -4.49 -29.91
C PRO A 335 37.29 -5.30 -29.11
N ALA A 336 36.98 -6.59 -28.90
CA ALA A 336 37.95 -7.47 -28.26
C ALA A 336 39.28 -7.31 -28.99
N PRO A 337 40.41 -7.14 -28.29
CA PRO A 337 41.68 -7.00 -28.92
C PRO A 337 41.87 -8.15 -29.90
N GLU A 338 42.28 -7.86 -31.15
CA GLU A 338 42.37 -8.83 -32.24
C GLU A 338 43.28 -10.03 -31.94
N THR A 339 44.13 -9.91 -30.92
CA THR A 339 44.96 -11.00 -30.37
C THR A 339 44.99 -10.86 -28.84
N LEU A 340 44.37 -11.83 -28.14
CA LEU A 340 44.48 -11.93 -26.70
C LEU A 340 45.81 -12.52 -26.30
N PRO A 341 46.49 -12.06 -25.23
CA PRO A 341 47.67 -12.69 -24.68
C PRO A 341 47.45 -14.15 -24.34
N GLU A 342 48.49 -14.99 -24.38
CA GLU A 342 48.41 -16.40 -23.99
C GLU A 342 47.86 -16.53 -22.54
N GLY A 343 46.89 -17.42 -22.33
CA GLY A 343 46.20 -17.57 -21.04
C GLY A 343 45.04 -16.60 -20.82
N THR A 344 44.69 -15.76 -21.80
CA THR A 344 43.57 -14.83 -21.69
C THR A 344 42.37 -15.32 -22.51
N CYS A 345 41.18 -15.27 -21.94
CA CYS A 345 39.94 -15.55 -22.67
C CYS A 345 38.82 -14.57 -22.28
N VAL A 346 37.89 -14.32 -23.20
CA VAL A 346 36.69 -13.55 -22.96
C VAL A 346 35.60 -14.53 -22.46
N MET A 347 34.97 -14.24 -21.33
CA MET A 347 33.90 -15.04 -20.78
C MET A 347 32.68 -14.17 -20.46
N THR A 348 31.49 -14.71 -20.73
CA THR A 348 30.23 -14.04 -20.34
C THR A 348 29.83 -14.50 -18.95
N LEU A 349 29.63 -13.56 -18.04
CA LEU A 349 29.09 -13.84 -16.70
C LEU A 349 27.63 -14.29 -16.80
N ASN A 350 27.22 -15.23 -15.97
CA ASN A 350 25.82 -15.58 -15.86
C ASN A 350 25.03 -14.46 -15.12
N THR A 351 23.71 -14.59 -15.02
CA THR A 351 22.83 -13.61 -14.35
C THR A 351 23.20 -13.35 -12.89
N ALA A 352 23.91 -14.27 -12.24
CA ALA A 352 24.41 -14.09 -10.89
C ALA A 352 25.80 -13.44 -10.84
N GLY A 353 26.38 -13.02 -11.97
CA GLY A 353 27.72 -12.46 -12.05
C GLY A 353 28.81 -13.47 -11.70
N THR A 354 28.67 -14.71 -12.19
CA THR A 354 29.66 -15.79 -12.04
C THR A 354 30.03 -16.36 -13.40
N PHE A 355 31.23 -16.96 -13.51
CA PHE A 355 31.67 -17.71 -14.68
C PHE A 355 32.20 -19.09 -14.26
N MET A 356 32.29 -20.00 -15.23
CA MET A 356 32.86 -21.35 -15.02
C MET A 356 34.23 -21.43 -15.67
N LEU A 357 35.24 -21.85 -14.91
CA LEU A 357 36.59 -22.11 -15.42
C LEU A 357 37.07 -23.45 -14.84
N ALA A 358 37.45 -24.38 -15.71
CA ALA A 358 37.96 -25.71 -15.32
C ALA A 358 37.08 -26.44 -14.30
N GLY A 359 35.75 -26.38 -14.44
CA GLY A 359 34.77 -27.05 -13.54
C GLY A 359 34.52 -26.36 -12.19
N VAL A 360 35.13 -25.17 -11.97
CA VAL A 360 34.94 -24.34 -10.79
C VAL A 360 34.15 -23.08 -11.16
N GLN A 361 33.17 -22.73 -10.36
CA GLN A 361 32.39 -21.50 -10.51
C GLN A 361 33.01 -20.37 -9.68
N TYR A 362 33.34 -19.27 -10.33
CA TYR A 362 33.94 -18.09 -9.70
C TYR A 362 32.95 -16.95 -9.67
N LYS A 363 32.82 -16.30 -8.52
CA LYS A 363 31.95 -15.12 -8.33
C LYS A 363 32.74 -13.84 -8.56
N VAL A 364 32.26 -13.00 -9.49
CA VAL A 364 32.81 -11.65 -9.72
C VAL A 364 31.99 -10.64 -8.93
N ASP A 365 30.85 -10.24 -9.47
CA ASP A 365 29.91 -9.34 -8.79
C ASP A 365 28.49 -9.57 -9.32
N GLY A 366 27.49 -9.49 -8.43
CA GLY A 366 26.10 -9.66 -8.82
C GLY A 366 25.53 -8.55 -9.70
N GLY A 367 26.15 -7.37 -9.67
CA GLY A 367 25.80 -6.24 -10.53
C GLY A 367 26.26 -6.37 -11.99
N LEU A 368 27.20 -7.30 -12.27
CA LEU A 368 27.80 -7.53 -13.59
C LEU A 368 27.18 -8.73 -14.32
N GLY A 369 25.95 -9.13 -13.95
CA GLY A 369 25.28 -10.25 -14.60
C GLY A 369 25.09 -10.05 -16.10
N CYS A 370 25.46 -11.08 -16.90
CA CYS A 370 25.41 -11.09 -18.37
C CYS A 370 26.41 -10.15 -19.06
N GLU A 371 27.39 -9.61 -18.35
CA GLU A 371 28.48 -8.85 -18.96
C GLU A 371 29.63 -9.74 -19.40
N GLU A 372 30.38 -9.32 -20.44
CA GLU A 372 31.60 -9.98 -20.91
C GLU A 372 32.79 -9.45 -20.12
N VAL A 373 33.66 -10.35 -19.68
CA VAL A 373 34.86 -10.03 -18.92
C VAL A 373 36.07 -10.74 -19.52
N LEU A 374 37.23 -10.13 -19.36
CA LEU A 374 38.54 -10.74 -19.67
C LEU A 374 38.96 -11.57 -18.45
N VAL A 375 39.22 -12.84 -18.66
CA VAL A 375 39.77 -13.74 -17.66
C VAL A 375 41.19 -14.10 -18.05
N VAL A 376 42.16 -13.68 -17.24
CA VAL A 376 43.58 -13.95 -17.42
C VAL A 376 43.99 -14.97 -16.39
N THR A 377 44.61 -16.05 -16.85
CA THR A 377 45.15 -17.13 -15.99
C THR A 377 46.66 -17.14 -16.04
N ASP A 378 47.29 -16.94 -14.88
CA ASP A 378 48.75 -17.06 -14.71
C ASP A 378 49.04 -18.03 -13.55
N GLY A 379 49.38 -19.26 -13.91
CA GLY A 379 49.51 -20.36 -12.94
C GLY A 379 48.25 -20.58 -12.13
N ASP A 380 48.33 -20.33 -10.83
CA ASP A 380 47.19 -20.43 -9.92
C ASP A 380 46.42 -19.11 -9.71
N HIS A 381 46.91 -18.02 -10.30
CA HIS A 381 46.24 -16.71 -10.24
C HIS A 381 45.28 -16.56 -11.41
N ILE A 382 44.08 -16.05 -11.10
CA ILE A 382 43.00 -15.79 -12.05
C ILE A 382 42.59 -14.33 -11.87
N THR A 383 42.96 -13.47 -12.81
CA THR A 383 42.57 -12.06 -12.82
C THR A 383 41.38 -11.88 -13.73
N VAL A 384 40.35 -11.23 -13.25
CA VAL A 384 39.14 -10.90 -14.02
C VAL A 384 39.11 -9.38 -14.21
N ALA A 385 39.08 -8.95 -15.44
CA ALA A 385 38.99 -7.53 -15.80
C ALA A 385 37.78 -7.27 -16.71
N ASP A 386 37.32 -6.03 -16.78
CA ASP A 386 36.39 -5.62 -17.85
C ASP A 386 37.09 -5.57 -19.21
N LEU A 387 36.32 -5.30 -20.28
CA LEU A 387 36.87 -5.22 -21.63
C LEU A 387 37.76 -3.97 -21.86
N ASP A 388 37.74 -3.01 -20.95
CA ASP A 388 38.58 -1.83 -20.94
C ASP A 388 39.92 -2.09 -20.19
N GLY A 389 40.08 -3.27 -19.57
CA GLY A 389 41.28 -3.71 -18.85
C GLY A 389 41.32 -3.32 -17.37
N GLU A 390 40.22 -2.79 -16.81
CA GLU A 390 40.14 -2.51 -15.38
C GLU A 390 39.90 -3.82 -14.60
N VAL A 391 40.74 -4.10 -13.60
CA VAL A 391 40.66 -5.33 -12.80
C VAL A 391 39.44 -5.27 -11.88
N LEU A 392 38.52 -6.21 -12.06
CA LEU A 392 37.30 -6.34 -11.28
C LEU A 392 37.51 -7.14 -10.00
N ILE A 393 38.27 -8.24 -10.12
CA ILE A 393 38.58 -9.15 -9.00
C ILE A 393 39.75 -10.08 -9.37
N GLU A 394 40.46 -10.52 -8.34
CA GLU A 394 41.46 -11.58 -8.44
C GLU A 394 41.06 -12.80 -7.64
N HIS A 395 41.28 -13.96 -8.21
CA HIS A 395 41.02 -15.25 -7.55
C HIS A 395 42.29 -16.11 -7.56
N THR A 396 42.35 -17.02 -6.59
CA THR A 396 43.36 -18.09 -6.63
C THR A 396 42.66 -19.40 -6.98
N ARG A 397 43.26 -20.24 -7.77
CA ARG A 397 42.74 -21.58 -8.10
C ARG A 397 42.59 -22.38 -6.83
N PRO A 398 41.39 -22.91 -6.51
CA PRO A 398 41.15 -23.60 -5.29
C PRO A 398 41.74 -25.03 -5.34
N ALA A 399 41.88 -25.66 -4.18
CA ALA A 399 42.26 -27.05 -4.06
C ALA A 399 41.29 -27.99 -4.81
N PRO A 400 41.74 -29.16 -5.28
CA PRO A 400 40.87 -30.13 -5.93
C PRO A 400 39.63 -30.46 -5.10
N GLY A 401 38.46 -30.55 -5.75
CA GLY A 401 37.17 -30.85 -5.10
C GLY A 401 36.34 -29.59 -4.75
N VAL A 402 36.90 -28.40 -4.75
CA VAL A 402 36.13 -27.16 -4.58
C VAL A 402 35.44 -26.80 -5.89
N ARG A 403 34.13 -26.57 -5.83
CA ARG A 403 33.30 -26.25 -7.01
C ARG A 403 32.87 -24.78 -7.09
N TYR A 404 33.12 -23.99 -6.06
CA TYR A 404 32.70 -22.59 -5.99
C TYR A 404 33.71 -21.73 -5.22
N VAL A 405 34.08 -20.60 -5.79
CA VAL A 405 34.92 -19.58 -5.17
C VAL A 405 34.13 -18.27 -5.10
N GLY A 406 33.94 -17.74 -3.91
CA GLY A 406 33.26 -16.49 -3.66
C GLY A 406 34.15 -15.28 -3.93
N ASN A 407 33.56 -14.08 -4.00
CA ASN A 407 34.30 -12.83 -4.22
C ASN A 407 34.83 -12.16 -2.93
N GLY A 408 34.87 -12.89 -1.80
CA GLY A 408 35.38 -12.37 -0.52
C GLY A 408 34.51 -11.28 0.15
N ARG A 409 33.46 -10.80 -0.52
CA ARG A 409 32.57 -9.78 0.05
C ARG A 409 31.61 -10.45 1.06
N PRO A 410 31.35 -9.82 2.23
CA PRO A 410 30.38 -10.34 3.18
C PRO A 410 29.00 -10.44 2.53
N ARG A 411 28.32 -11.56 2.74
CA ARG A 411 26.90 -11.69 2.33
C ARG A 411 26.13 -10.59 3.02
N GLY A 412 25.35 -9.82 2.26
CA GLY A 412 24.46 -8.82 2.81
C GLY A 412 23.57 -9.41 3.92
N PRO A 413 23.05 -8.59 4.82
CA PRO A 413 22.24 -9.05 5.94
C PRO A 413 21.08 -9.89 5.40
N ARG A 414 20.92 -11.11 5.94
CA ARG A 414 19.72 -11.92 5.67
C ARG A 414 18.50 -11.08 6.07
N PRO A 415 17.44 -11.02 5.26
CA PRO A 415 16.20 -10.39 5.68
C PRO A 415 15.78 -11.02 7.01
N LYS A 416 15.58 -10.19 8.03
CA LYS A 416 15.00 -10.66 9.28
C LYS A 416 13.61 -11.21 8.97
N PRO A 417 13.22 -12.37 9.55
CA PRO A 417 11.85 -12.83 9.44
C PRO A 417 10.94 -11.74 9.98
N SER A 418 9.85 -11.44 9.25
CA SER A 418 8.87 -10.47 9.69
C SER A 418 8.37 -10.84 11.08
N PRO A 419 8.29 -9.91 12.03
CA PRO A 419 7.74 -10.24 13.34
C PRO A 419 6.29 -10.67 13.13
N LYS A 420 5.98 -11.88 13.60
CA LYS A 420 4.62 -12.35 13.75
C LYS A 420 3.93 -11.40 14.72
N SER A 421 2.98 -10.62 14.24
CA SER A 421 2.04 -9.88 15.08
C SER A 421 0.79 -10.72 15.31
#